data_2138454467949a21ddaac6473dd5ff60
#
_entry.id   2138454467949a21ddaac6473dd5ff60
#
_cell.length_a   1.000
_cell.length_b   1.000
_cell.length_c   1.000
_cell.angle_alpha   90.00
_cell.angle_beta   90.00
_cell.angle_gamma   90.00
#
_symmetry.space_group_name_H-M   'P 1'
#
loop_
_entity.id
_entity.type
_entity.pdbx_description
1 polymer ?
#
loop_
_entity_poly.entity_id
_entity_poly.type
_entity_poly.pdbx_seq_one_letter_code
_entity_poly.pdbx_strand_id
1 'polypeptide(L)'
;MASTAVAGKGTVFNRWSGSAWVAVAEINSISGPGMTRDTIDVTSLDSTGGYREFITGFRNAGTISLSMNFTRDAYEQMLDDFDSDTVQNYQVDLPDVENTSLDFEGLVTELPLSIPADDKITAEVVIQITGQVVLSSDGSTGV
;
A
#
# COMPACT_ATOMS: atom_id res chain seq x y z
N MET A 1 17.82 26.30 -5.73
CA MET A 1 16.70 25.59 -6.38
C MET A 1 15.93 24.78 -5.33
N ALA A 2 14.62 24.89 -5.37
CA ALA A 2 13.80 24.18 -4.42
C ALA A 2 13.72 22.69 -4.78
N SER A 3 13.75 21.84 -3.76
CA SER A 3 13.55 20.41 -3.94
C SER A 3 12.10 20.11 -4.30
N THR A 4 11.90 19.11 -5.16
CA THR A 4 10.57 18.58 -5.47
C THR A 4 10.22 17.37 -4.60
N ALA A 5 11.08 17.02 -3.66
CA ALA A 5 10.82 15.92 -2.73
C ALA A 5 9.64 16.23 -1.84
N VAL A 6 8.89 15.20 -1.48
CA VAL A 6 7.67 15.31 -0.68
C VAL A 6 7.90 14.68 0.68
N ALA A 7 7.60 15.42 1.75
CA ALA A 7 7.69 14.88 3.11
C ALA A 7 6.53 13.93 3.39
N GLY A 8 6.75 12.96 4.26
CA GLY A 8 5.71 12.01 4.62
C GLY A 8 4.61 12.56 5.52
N LYS A 9 4.87 13.69 6.17
CA LYS A 9 3.89 14.31 7.06
C LYS A 9 2.66 14.77 6.28
N GLY A 10 1.48 14.38 6.75
CA GLY A 10 0.23 14.70 6.07
C GLY A 10 -0.27 13.60 5.16
N THR A 11 0.47 12.51 5.00
CA THR A 11 -0.01 11.35 4.25
C THR A 11 -1.19 10.72 4.97
N VAL A 12 -2.22 10.39 4.22
CA VAL A 12 -3.46 9.82 4.74
C VAL A 12 -3.71 8.46 4.12
N PHE A 13 -4.10 7.50 4.94
CA PHE A 13 -4.52 6.19 4.49
C PHE A 13 -6.05 6.11 4.55
N ASN A 14 -6.68 5.86 3.42
CA ASN A 14 -8.12 5.80 3.30
C ASN A 14 -8.60 4.40 2.98
N ARG A 15 -9.80 4.09 3.46
CA ARG A 15 -10.50 2.85 3.16
C ARG A 15 -11.83 3.20 2.48
N TRP A 16 -12.17 2.46 1.45
CA TRP A 16 -13.46 2.65 0.76
C TRP A 16 -14.59 2.04 1.57
N SER A 17 -15.58 2.86 1.91
CA SER A 17 -16.72 2.42 2.74
C SER A 17 -17.87 1.84 1.93
N GLY A 18 -17.76 1.86 0.61
CA GLY A 18 -18.83 1.51 -0.30
C GLY A 18 -19.47 2.73 -0.96
N SER A 19 -19.24 3.91 -0.43
CA SER A 19 -19.76 5.16 -0.96
C SER A 19 -18.76 6.30 -0.94
N ALA A 20 -17.75 6.24 -0.08
CA ALA A 20 -16.76 7.32 0.06
C ALA A 20 -15.45 6.78 0.64
N TRP A 21 -14.36 7.53 0.42
CA TRP A 21 -13.09 7.29 1.09
C TRP A 21 -13.18 7.79 2.52
N VAL A 22 -12.83 6.94 3.47
CA VAL A 22 -12.84 7.28 4.90
C VAL A 22 -11.44 7.10 5.44
N ALA A 23 -10.90 8.14 6.06
CA ALA A 23 -9.56 8.09 6.64
C ALA A 23 -9.51 7.11 7.81
N VAL A 24 -8.47 6.28 7.82
CA VAL A 24 -8.13 5.44 8.97
C VAL A 24 -7.31 6.31 9.91
N ALA A 25 -7.77 6.48 11.12
CA ALA A 25 -7.24 7.48 12.03
C ALA A 25 -5.86 7.12 12.59
N GLU A 26 -5.07 8.15 12.87
CA GLU A 26 -3.84 8.09 13.65
C GLU A 26 -2.77 7.15 13.12
N ILE A 27 -2.49 7.24 11.84
CA ILE A 27 -1.41 6.50 11.20
C ILE A 27 -0.06 7.13 11.57
N ASN A 28 0.86 6.31 12.07
CA ASN A 28 2.22 6.75 12.40
C ASN A 28 3.16 6.66 11.22
N SER A 29 3.08 5.57 10.47
CA SER A 29 3.96 5.36 9.32
C SER A 29 3.31 4.39 8.34
N ILE A 30 3.71 4.50 7.08
CA ILE A 30 3.25 3.63 6.00
C ILE A 30 4.49 3.22 5.21
N SER A 31 4.60 1.93 4.91
CA SER A 31 5.68 1.39 4.11
C SER A 31 5.12 0.55 2.97
N GLY A 32 5.60 0.79 1.78
CA GLY A 32 5.14 0.12 0.57
C GLY A 32 4.35 1.06 -0.33
N PRO A 33 3.79 0.56 -1.44
CA PRO A 33 3.81 -0.83 -1.91
C PRO A 33 5.19 -1.23 -2.44
N GLY A 34 5.52 -2.52 -2.31
CA GLY A 34 6.79 -3.06 -2.79
C GLY A 34 6.59 -3.76 -4.12
N MET A 35 6.47 -3.00 -5.17
CA MET A 35 6.20 -3.54 -6.50
C MET A 35 7.41 -4.23 -7.10
N THR A 36 7.18 -5.43 -7.62
CA THR A 36 8.23 -6.21 -8.30
C THR A 36 7.69 -6.74 -9.61
N ARG A 37 8.61 -7.12 -10.46
CA ARG A 37 8.27 -7.71 -11.75
C ARG A 37 9.23 -8.85 -12.04
N ASP A 38 8.67 -9.98 -12.43
CA ASP A 38 9.47 -11.14 -12.79
C ASP A 38 10.11 -10.93 -14.15
N THR A 39 11.27 -11.56 -14.36
CA THR A 39 11.91 -11.62 -15.66
C THR A 39 12.08 -13.08 -16.04
N ILE A 40 12.00 -13.35 -17.33
CA ILE A 40 12.17 -14.69 -17.88
C ILE A 40 13.39 -14.68 -18.77
N ASP A 41 14.35 -15.56 -18.49
CA ASP A 41 15.58 -15.68 -19.29
C ASP A 41 15.26 -16.38 -20.59
N VAL A 42 15.45 -15.70 -21.69
CA VAL A 42 15.25 -16.22 -23.04
C VAL A 42 16.57 -16.25 -23.84
N THR A 43 17.69 -16.18 -23.13
CA THR A 43 19.02 -16.21 -23.76
C THR A 43 19.19 -17.46 -24.58
N SER A 44 19.75 -17.32 -25.79
CA SER A 44 20.05 -18.40 -26.68
C SER A 44 21.49 -18.31 -27.17
N LEU A 45 21.95 -19.31 -27.88
CA LEU A 45 23.30 -19.31 -28.48
C LEU A 45 23.44 -18.18 -29.51
N ASP A 46 22.33 -17.70 -30.03
CA ASP A 46 22.32 -16.62 -31.02
C ASP A 46 22.23 -15.23 -30.42
N SER A 47 22.21 -15.11 -29.08
CA SER A 47 22.15 -13.82 -28.40
C SER A 47 23.38 -12.98 -28.72
N THR A 48 23.16 -11.76 -29.14
CA THR A 48 24.21 -10.86 -29.61
C THR A 48 25.25 -10.55 -28.54
N GLY A 49 26.52 -10.73 -28.87
CA GLY A 49 27.65 -10.39 -28.00
C GLY A 49 27.76 -11.26 -26.75
N GLY A 50 27.06 -12.37 -26.69
CA GLY A 50 27.09 -13.24 -25.52
C GLY A 50 26.37 -12.70 -24.31
N TYR A 51 25.54 -11.68 -24.47
CA TYR A 51 24.75 -11.11 -23.38
C TYR A 51 23.50 -11.95 -23.13
N ARG A 52 23.09 -11.98 -21.85
CA ARG A 52 21.83 -12.59 -21.48
C ARG A 52 20.66 -11.72 -21.91
N GLU A 53 19.60 -12.34 -22.34
CA GLU A 53 18.39 -11.67 -22.79
C GLU A 53 17.21 -12.09 -21.93
N PHE A 54 16.35 -11.12 -21.58
CA PHE A 54 15.20 -11.36 -20.72
C PHE A 54 13.95 -10.76 -21.33
N ILE A 55 12.83 -11.41 -21.07
CA ILE A 55 11.51 -10.81 -21.27
C ILE A 55 10.84 -10.65 -19.92
N THR A 56 9.83 -9.80 -19.85
CA THR A 56 9.14 -9.53 -18.60
C THR A 56 8.06 -10.57 -18.33
N GLY A 57 7.94 -10.95 -17.06
CA GLY A 57 6.90 -11.85 -16.58
C GLY A 57 5.80 -11.10 -15.84
N PHE A 58 5.21 -11.77 -14.86
CA PHE A 58 4.14 -11.18 -14.06
C PHE A 58 4.65 -10.07 -13.14
N ARG A 59 3.78 -9.12 -12.88
CA ARG A 59 4.01 -8.07 -11.90
C ARG A 59 3.33 -8.44 -10.59
N ASN A 60 3.95 -8.03 -9.50
CA ASN A 60 3.39 -8.21 -8.16
C ASN A 60 3.47 -6.86 -7.44
N ALA A 61 2.34 -6.35 -6.99
CA ALA A 61 2.32 -5.08 -6.27
C ALA A 61 2.88 -5.19 -4.85
N GLY A 62 2.99 -6.41 -4.34
CA GLY A 62 3.58 -6.66 -3.05
C GLY A 62 2.62 -6.38 -1.90
N THR A 63 3.19 -5.93 -0.80
CA THR A 63 2.42 -5.62 0.41
C THR A 63 2.61 -4.18 0.80
N ILE A 64 1.64 -3.67 1.57
CA ILE A 64 1.78 -2.39 2.23
C ILE A 64 1.63 -2.63 3.73
N SER A 65 2.52 -2.02 4.51
CA SER A 65 2.50 -2.10 5.96
C SER A 65 2.23 -0.72 6.53
N LEU A 66 1.37 -0.64 7.51
CA LEU A 66 1.16 0.62 8.20
C LEU A 66 1.16 0.40 9.71
N SER A 67 1.67 1.40 10.41
CA SER A 67 1.68 1.44 11.86
C SER A 67 0.72 2.54 12.30
N MET A 68 -0.20 2.21 13.20
CA MET A 68 -1.18 3.16 13.68
C MET A 68 -1.26 3.12 15.20
N ASN A 69 -1.65 4.23 15.79
CA ASN A 69 -2.01 4.24 17.20
C ASN A 69 -3.31 3.46 17.38
N PHE A 70 -3.39 2.68 18.44
CA PHE A 70 -4.60 1.91 18.67
C PHE A 70 -5.76 2.84 18.99
N THR A 71 -6.82 2.73 18.19
CA THR A 71 -8.14 3.26 18.51
C THR A 71 -9.12 2.13 18.25
N ARG A 72 -10.16 2.07 19.07
CA ARG A 72 -11.12 0.97 18.94
C ARG A 72 -11.75 0.90 17.56
N ASP A 73 -12.18 2.06 17.04
CA ASP A 73 -12.88 2.12 15.77
C ASP A 73 -11.99 1.69 14.59
N ALA A 74 -10.75 2.18 14.56
CA ALA A 74 -9.82 1.80 13.50
C ALA A 74 -9.46 0.31 13.57
N TYR A 75 -9.21 -0.18 14.76
CA TYR A 75 -8.85 -1.59 14.93
C TYR A 75 -10.01 -2.51 14.55
N GLU A 76 -11.23 -2.17 14.95
CA GLU A 76 -12.42 -2.94 14.54
C GLU A 76 -12.57 -3.00 13.04
N GLN A 77 -12.36 -1.89 12.34
CA GLN A 77 -12.44 -1.85 10.88
C GLN A 77 -11.41 -2.78 10.24
N MET A 78 -10.18 -2.72 10.72
CA MET A 78 -9.12 -3.57 10.19
C MET A 78 -9.37 -5.04 10.53
N LEU A 79 -9.92 -5.32 11.70
CA LEU A 79 -10.27 -6.69 12.10
C LEU A 79 -11.39 -7.23 11.20
N ASP A 80 -12.39 -6.43 10.89
CA ASP A 80 -13.45 -6.81 9.96
C ASP A 80 -12.88 -7.14 8.58
N ASP A 81 -11.94 -6.33 8.11
CA ASP A 81 -11.27 -6.58 6.84
C ASP A 81 -10.41 -7.85 6.90
N PHE A 82 -9.78 -8.11 8.04
CA PHE A 82 -8.99 -9.33 8.23
C PHE A 82 -9.86 -10.58 8.17
N ASP A 83 -11.05 -10.51 8.74
CA ASP A 83 -11.99 -11.62 8.74
C ASP A 83 -12.76 -11.77 7.44
N SER A 84 -12.72 -10.77 6.58
CA SER A 84 -13.45 -10.77 5.30
C SER A 84 -12.75 -11.63 4.27
N ASP A 85 -13.53 -12.38 3.51
CA ASP A 85 -13.01 -13.16 2.38
C ASP A 85 -12.97 -12.36 1.07
N THR A 86 -13.46 -11.12 1.09
CA THR A 86 -13.48 -10.27 -0.10
C THR A 86 -12.41 -9.19 -0.02
N VAL A 87 -11.90 -8.79 -1.18
CA VAL A 87 -10.93 -7.70 -1.24
C VAL A 87 -11.60 -6.37 -0.89
N GLN A 88 -10.84 -5.50 -0.26
CA GLN A 88 -11.27 -4.15 0.07
C GLN A 88 -10.46 -3.14 -0.73
N ASN A 89 -11.03 -1.98 -0.96
CA ASN A 89 -10.36 -0.90 -1.67
C ASN A 89 -9.71 0.05 -0.66
N TYR A 90 -8.46 0.42 -0.94
CA TYR A 90 -7.67 1.30 -0.10
C TYR A 90 -7.00 2.37 -0.94
N GLN A 91 -6.65 3.47 -0.29
CA GLN A 91 -5.98 4.58 -0.93
C GLN A 91 -4.95 5.19 0.00
N VAL A 92 -3.76 5.43 -0.52
CA VAL A 92 -2.74 6.25 0.16
C VAL A 92 -2.73 7.62 -0.51
N ASP A 93 -3.07 8.65 0.23
CA ASP A 93 -3.15 10.01 -0.27
C ASP A 93 -1.92 10.78 0.16
N LEU A 94 -1.10 11.19 -0.79
CA LEU A 94 0.17 11.86 -0.54
C LEU A 94 -0.02 13.38 -0.45
N PRO A 95 0.76 14.05 0.42
CA PRO A 95 0.57 15.49 0.65
C PRO A 95 1.34 16.37 -0.34
N ASP A 96 1.30 16.02 -1.61
CA ASP A 96 1.94 16.84 -2.64
C ASP A 96 0.93 17.81 -3.26
N VAL A 97 1.44 18.72 -4.08
CA VAL A 97 0.60 19.78 -4.68
C VAL A 97 -0.38 19.20 -5.69
N GLU A 98 -0.08 18.05 -6.26
CA GLU A 98 -0.95 17.39 -7.23
C GLU A 98 -1.98 16.48 -6.58
N ASN A 99 -1.93 16.33 -5.25
CA ASN A 99 -2.78 15.41 -4.51
C ASN A 99 -2.71 13.99 -5.05
N THR A 100 -1.47 13.53 -5.25
CA THR A 100 -1.23 12.19 -5.75
C THR A 100 -1.79 11.15 -4.79
N SER A 101 -2.48 10.16 -5.32
CA SER A 101 -2.97 9.05 -4.53
C SER A 101 -2.60 7.73 -5.19
N LEU A 102 -2.43 6.71 -4.35
CA LEU A 102 -2.18 5.33 -4.78
C LEU A 102 -3.41 4.53 -4.38
N ASP A 103 -4.17 4.10 -5.38
CA ASP A 103 -5.39 3.34 -5.17
C ASP A 103 -5.13 1.87 -5.48
N PHE A 104 -5.59 0.98 -4.60
CA PHE A 104 -5.36 -0.45 -4.78
C PHE A 104 -6.42 -1.26 -4.04
N GLU A 105 -6.50 -2.52 -4.41
CA GLU A 105 -7.32 -3.51 -3.72
C GLU A 105 -6.42 -4.45 -2.94
N GLY A 106 -6.87 -4.90 -1.79
CA GLY A 106 -6.07 -5.82 -1.01
C GLY A 106 -6.84 -6.55 0.08
N LEU A 107 -6.09 -7.45 0.73
CA LEU A 107 -6.57 -8.26 1.85
C LEU A 107 -5.67 -8.00 3.04
N VAL A 108 -6.26 -7.79 4.21
CA VAL A 108 -5.49 -7.68 5.43
C VAL A 108 -5.00 -9.08 5.80
N THR A 109 -3.68 -9.24 5.93
CA THR A 109 -3.07 -10.54 6.20
C THR A 109 -2.49 -10.65 7.60
N GLU A 110 -2.12 -9.53 8.23
CA GLU A 110 -1.57 -9.52 9.58
C GLU A 110 -2.08 -8.29 10.33
N LEU A 111 -2.30 -8.45 11.61
CA LEU A 111 -2.83 -7.38 12.45
C LEU A 111 -2.24 -7.45 13.87
N PRO A 112 -0.88 -7.40 14.00
CA PRO A 112 -0.27 -7.50 15.31
C PRO A 112 -0.46 -6.25 16.17
N LEU A 113 -0.57 -6.46 17.47
CA LEU A 113 -0.64 -5.38 18.45
C LEU A 113 0.64 -5.32 19.26
N SER A 114 1.07 -4.12 19.58
CA SER A 114 2.17 -3.87 20.51
C SER A 114 1.63 -3.13 21.72
N ILE A 115 1.79 -3.73 22.90
CA ILE A 115 1.23 -3.22 24.14
C ILE A 115 2.34 -3.06 25.17
N PRO A 116 3.16 -1.99 25.06
CA PRO A 116 4.23 -1.75 26.02
C PRO A 116 3.67 -1.21 27.34
N ALA A 117 4.39 -1.45 28.43
CA ALA A 117 3.95 -1.02 29.74
C ALA A 117 4.08 0.49 29.94
N ASP A 118 5.00 1.12 29.25
CA ASP A 118 5.37 2.52 29.47
C ASP A 118 5.23 3.40 28.22
N ASP A 119 4.46 2.95 27.24
CA ASP A 119 4.23 3.70 26.01
C ASP A 119 2.83 3.40 25.50
N LYS A 120 2.45 4.09 24.42
CA LYS A 120 1.14 3.93 23.79
C LYS A 120 1.00 2.56 23.14
N ILE A 121 -0.23 2.10 23.04
CA ILE A 121 -0.55 0.89 22.28
C ILE A 121 -0.58 1.22 20.80
N THR A 122 0.11 0.44 20.02
CA THR A 122 0.12 0.57 18.57
C THR A 122 -0.31 -0.73 17.90
N ALA A 123 -0.85 -0.60 16.70
CA ALA A 123 -1.21 -1.75 15.87
C ALA A 123 -0.51 -1.64 14.54
N GLU A 124 -0.09 -2.77 14.01
CA GLU A 124 0.41 -2.83 12.63
C GLU A 124 -0.61 -3.54 11.77
N VAL A 125 -0.71 -3.09 10.53
CA VAL A 125 -1.60 -3.70 9.55
C VAL A 125 -0.76 -4.02 8.34
N VAL A 126 -0.79 -5.27 7.89
CA VAL A 126 -0.15 -5.69 6.65
C VAL A 126 -1.23 -6.07 5.66
N ILE A 127 -1.21 -5.46 4.51
CA ILE A 127 -2.20 -5.67 3.45
C ILE A 127 -1.48 -6.26 2.25
N GLN A 128 -1.92 -7.43 1.80
CA GLN A 128 -1.45 -8.01 0.55
C GLN A 128 -2.25 -7.38 -0.58
N ILE A 129 -1.56 -6.68 -1.46
CA ILE A 129 -2.20 -6.03 -2.60
C ILE A 129 -2.50 -7.07 -3.67
N THR A 130 -3.71 -7.03 -4.18
CA THR A 130 -4.11 -7.87 -5.31
C THR A 130 -4.41 -6.96 -6.51
N GLY A 131 -3.84 -7.32 -7.65
CA GLY A 131 -3.99 -6.54 -8.87
C GLY A 131 -3.04 -5.36 -8.95
N GLN A 132 -3.46 -4.33 -9.63
CA GLN A 132 -2.63 -3.17 -9.97
C GLN A 132 -2.80 -2.04 -8.96
N VAL A 133 -1.70 -1.37 -8.66
CA VAL A 133 -1.74 -0.09 -7.94
C VAL A 133 -1.91 1.02 -8.98
N VAL A 134 -2.93 1.84 -8.81
CA VAL A 134 -3.25 2.93 -9.74
C VAL A 134 -2.79 4.25 -9.13
N LEU A 135 -1.95 4.96 -9.85
CA LEU A 135 -1.50 6.30 -9.47
C LEU A 135 -2.50 7.31 -10.02
N SER A 136 -3.07 8.13 -9.14
CA SER A 136 -4.07 9.12 -9.50
C SER A 136 -3.68 10.48 -8.94
N SER A 137 -4.36 11.51 -9.39
CA SER A 137 -4.18 12.87 -8.86
C SER A 137 -5.54 13.47 -8.52
N ASP A 138 -5.51 14.57 -7.75
CA ASP A 138 -6.71 15.32 -7.33
C ASP A 138 -7.73 14.48 -6.56
N GLY A 139 -7.25 13.51 -5.80
CA GLY A 139 -8.14 12.71 -4.99
C GLY A 139 -9.12 11.87 -5.79
N SER A 140 -8.70 11.42 -6.96
CA SER A 140 -9.52 10.57 -7.82
C SER A 140 -10.09 9.40 -7.05
N THR A 141 -11.31 9.03 -7.38
CA THR A 141 -12.04 7.99 -6.67
C THR A 141 -11.65 6.59 -7.11
N GLY A 142 -10.53 6.40 -7.59
CA GLY A 142 -9.97 5.12 -7.66
C GLY A 142 -10.62 4.08 -8.49
N VAL A 143 -10.62 2.96 -8.08
CA VAL A 143 -10.46 1.70 -8.77
C VAL A 143 -11.76 0.98 -9.01
#